data_d7841481aadd83f3242e2ddae809c4d6
#
_entry.id   d7841481aadd83f3242e2ddae809c4d6
#
_cell.length_a   1.000
_cell.length_b   1.000
_cell.length_c   1.000
_cell.angle_alpha   90.00
_cell.angle_beta   90.00
_cell.angle_gamma   90.00
#
_symmetry.space_group_name_H-M   'P 1'
#
loop_
_entity.id
_entity.type
_entity.pdbx_description
1 polymer ?
#
loop_
_entity_poly.entity_id
_entity_poly.type
_entity_poly.pdbx_seq_one_letter_code
_entity_poly.pdbx_strand_id
1 'polypeptide(L)'
;MPESVISIRNLKISFGALHVLRDVDLDLYRGENLVVLGRSGTGKSVLIKIIIGLLRPDAGTVNVLGQSVTDLDSRDLDALRLKIGFSFQNSALYDSMTVRENLEFPLVRNERNLSRADINKRIEEALDDVGLLQAIDQVPSQLSGGQRKRIGIARTLILNPEIMLYDEPTAGLDPITSIEINNLINEVRERHHTSSIVITHDLTCAKTTGDRVAMLLDGRFERVGTFEDVFDSDDERVQAFYNYNFIDQP
;
A
#
# COMPACT_ATOMS: atom_id res chain seq x y z
N MET A 1 -18.43 -17.11 -1.29
CA MET A 1 -17.16 -16.60 -1.82
C MET A 1 -16.73 -15.46 -0.90
N PRO A 2 -15.44 -15.26 -0.61
CA PRO A 2 -15.01 -14.12 0.17
C PRO A 2 -15.43 -12.80 -0.53
N GLU A 3 -15.76 -11.79 0.25
CA GLU A 3 -16.17 -10.47 -0.25
C GLU A 3 -14.97 -9.77 -0.89
N SER A 4 -15.09 -9.38 -2.17
CA SER A 4 -14.08 -8.58 -2.86
C SER A 4 -14.25 -7.10 -2.51
N VAL A 5 -13.22 -6.46 -1.96
CA VAL A 5 -13.19 -5.03 -1.63
C VAL A 5 -12.55 -4.19 -2.74
N ILE A 6 -11.69 -4.81 -3.58
CA ILE A 6 -11.22 -4.24 -4.86
C ILE A 6 -11.39 -5.29 -5.93
N SER A 7 -11.99 -4.92 -7.07
CA SER A 7 -12.13 -5.77 -8.24
C SER A 7 -11.71 -5.02 -9.49
N ILE A 8 -10.72 -5.56 -10.19
CA ILE A 8 -10.15 -5.00 -11.41
C ILE A 8 -10.39 -5.99 -12.53
N ARG A 9 -10.89 -5.53 -13.70
CA ARG A 9 -11.16 -6.38 -14.86
C ARG A 9 -10.67 -5.72 -16.15
N ASN A 10 -9.91 -6.49 -16.92
CA ASN A 10 -9.39 -6.15 -18.25
C ASN A 10 -8.68 -4.79 -18.30
N LEU A 11 -7.99 -4.42 -17.21
CA LEU A 11 -7.39 -3.10 -17.03
C LEU A 11 -6.22 -2.89 -18.00
N LYS A 12 -6.25 -1.77 -18.73
CA LYS A 12 -5.19 -1.36 -19.66
C LYS A 12 -4.85 0.10 -19.47
N ILE A 13 -3.55 0.39 -19.52
CA ILE A 13 -3.06 1.77 -19.56
C ILE A 13 -1.73 1.85 -20.32
N SER A 14 -1.60 2.90 -21.13
CA SER A 14 -0.42 3.20 -21.93
C SER A 14 0.01 4.65 -21.76
N PHE A 15 1.28 4.93 -21.90
CA PHE A 15 1.83 6.29 -21.99
C PHE A 15 2.59 6.42 -23.29
N GLY A 16 1.95 7.06 -24.29
CA GLY A 16 2.44 7.07 -25.66
C GLY A 16 2.53 5.66 -26.24
N ALA A 17 3.70 5.26 -26.70
CA ALA A 17 3.93 3.91 -27.25
C ALA A 17 4.18 2.84 -26.16
N LEU A 18 4.34 3.23 -24.89
CA LEU A 18 4.62 2.31 -23.80
C LEU A 18 3.32 1.76 -23.19
N HIS A 19 3.04 0.48 -23.43
CA HIS A 19 1.93 -0.24 -22.79
C HIS A 19 2.37 -0.73 -21.40
N VAL A 20 1.88 -0.06 -20.35
CA VAL A 20 2.31 -0.32 -18.96
C VAL A 20 1.50 -1.44 -18.30
N LEU A 21 0.17 -1.42 -18.40
CA LEU A 21 -0.69 -2.52 -17.97
C LEU A 21 -1.47 -3.04 -19.17
N ARG A 22 -1.52 -4.38 -19.30
CA ARG A 22 -1.99 -5.07 -20.50
C ARG A 22 -2.98 -6.16 -20.13
N ASP A 23 -4.26 -5.80 -19.96
CA ASP A 23 -5.31 -6.76 -19.66
C ASP A 23 -5.14 -7.40 -18.25
N VAL A 24 -5.15 -6.54 -17.23
CA VAL A 24 -4.91 -6.92 -15.84
C VAL A 24 -6.23 -7.19 -15.13
N ASP A 25 -6.35 -8.37 -14.52
CA ASP A 25 -7.44 -8.78 -13.63
C ASP A 25 -6.89 -9.02 -12.22
N LEU A 26 -7.57 -8.50 -11.19
CA LEU A 26 -7.16 -8.66 -9.81
C LEU A 26 -8.36 -8.48 -8.86
N ASP A 27 -8.41 -9.32 -7.82
CA ASP A 27 -9.32 -9.14 -6.69
C ASP A 27 -8.52 -9.05 -5.40
N LEU A 28 -8.85 -8.06 -4.56
CA LEU A 28 -8.48 -8.00 -3.15
C LEU A 28 -9.70 -8.38 -2.32
N TYR A 29 -9.54 -9.36 -1.43
CA TYR A 29 -10.60 -9.79 -0.54
C TYR A 29 -10.54 -9.09 0.82
N ARG A 30 -11.68 -9.04 1.51
CA ARG A 30 -11.78 -8.41 2.83
C ARG A 30 -10.85 -9.09 3.84
N GLY A 31 -10.04 -8.28 4.54
CA GLY A 31 -9.08 -8.75 5.54
C GLY A 31 -7.82 -9.40 4.97
N GLU A 32 -7.62 -9.35 3.65
CA GLU A 32 -6.46 -9.92 2.97
C GLU A 32 -5.33 -8.91 2.84
N ASN A 33 -4.08 -9.38 2.97
CA ASN A 33 -2.90 -8.72 2.43
C ASN A 33 -2.52 -9.35 1.09
N LEU A 34 -2.75 -8.64 -0.01
CA LEU A 34 -2.34 -9.03 -1.34
C LEU A 34 -1.04 -8.31 -1.71
N VAL A 35 0.02 -9.06 -2.00
CA VAL A 35 1.28 -8.48 -2.46
C VAL A 35 1.30 -8.44 -3.99
N VAL A 36 1.55 -7.26 -4.56
CA VAL A 36 1.86 -7.10 -5.98
C VAL A 36 3.38 -7.03 -6.13
N LEU A 37 3.95 -8.13 -6.59
CA LEU A 37 5.39 -8.32 -6.73
C LEU A 37 5.83 -8.11 -8.19
N GLY A 38 7.00 -7.51 -8.39
CA GLY A 38 7.57 -7.30 -9.73
C GLY A 38 8.74 -6.34 -9.74
N ARG A 39 9.50 -6.31 -10.83
CA ARG A 39 10.65 -5.42 -10.99
C ARG A 39 10.26 -3.94 -10.94
N SER A 40 11.22 -3.07 -10.67
CA SER A 40 11.00 -1.61 -10.79
C SER A 40 10.59 -1.26 -12.21
N GLY A 41 9.60 -0.36 -12.34
CA GLY A 41 9.11 0.09 -13.65
C GLY A 41 8.06 -0.81 -14.32
N THR A 42 7.63 -1.93 -13.72
CA THR A 42 6.63 -2.84 -14.31
C THR A 42 5.18 -2.34 -14.27
N GLY A 43 4.92 -1.17 -13.66
CA GLY A 43 3.57 -0.61 -13.59
C GLY A 43 2.88 -0.75 -12.22
N LYS A 44 3.54 -1.30 -11.19
CA LYS A 44 2.95 -1.49 -9.85
C LYS A 44 2.38 -0.20 -9.26
N SER A 45 3.16 0.89 -9.22
CA SER A 45 2.69 2.20 -8.70
C SER A 45 1.63 2.85 -9.60
N VAL A 46 1.60 2.50 -10.91
CA VAL A 46 0.53 2.92 -11.83
C VAL A 46 -0.78 2.24 -11.44
N LEU A 47 -0.75 0.96 -11.12
CA LEU A 47 -1.92 0.21 -10.64
C LEU A 47 -2.55 0.86 -9.40
N ILE A 48 -1.75 1.17 -8.37
CA ILE A 48 -2.26 1.86 -7.16
C ILE A 48 -2.87 3.22 -7.52
N LYS A 49 -2.21 4.01 -8.38
CA LYS A 49 -2.73 5.33 -8.78
C LYS A 49 -4.08 5.23 -9.50
N ILE A 50 -4.32 4.14 -10.24
CA ILE A 50 -5.64 3.89 -10.86
C ILE A 50 -6.66 3.51 -9.80
N ILE A 51 -6.31 2.63 -8.85
CA ILE A 51 -7.20 2.20 -7.75
C ILE A 51 -7.73 3.40 -6.95
N ILE A 52 -6.89 4.39 -6.68
CA ILE A 52 -7.31 5.63 -5.96
C ILE A 52 -7.82 6.73 -6.88
N GLY A 53 -7.99 6.45 -8.17
CA GLY A 53 -8.51 7.41 -9.15
C GLY A 53 -7.62 8.61 -9.43
N LEU A 54 -6.28 8.50 -9.22
CA LEU A 54 -5.30 9.52 -9.64
C LEU A 54 -4.91 9.38 -11.12
N LEU A 55 -5.11 8.20 -11.70
CA LEU A 55 -4.93 7.95 -13.12
C LEU A 55 -6.20 7.27 -13.66
N ARG A 56 -6.60 7.69 -14.86
CA ARG A 56 -7.70 7.03 -15.58
C ARG A 56 -7.12 5.99 -16.54
N PRO A 57 -7.60 4.73 -16.52
CA PRO A 57 -7.14 3.71 -17.45
C PRO A 57 -7.67 3.96 -18.86
N ASP A 58 -7.02 3.39 -19.87
CA ASP A 58 -7.46 3.42 -21.27
C ASP A 58 -8.67 2.50 -21.50
N ALA A 59 -8.72 1.37 -20.76
CA ALA A 59 -9.81 0.40 -20.81
C ALA A 59 -9.86 -0.44 -19.52
N GLY A 60 -10.97 -1.16 -19.34
CA GLY A 60 -11.23 -2.00 -18.18
C GLY A 60 -12.00 -1.26 -17.08
N THR A 61 -12.28 -1.97 -15.98
CA THR A 61 -13.05 -1.45 -14.85
C THR A 61 -12.28 -1.64 -13.55
N VAL A 62 -12.45 -0.69 -12.64
CA VAL A 62 -11.91 -0.75 -11.27
C VAL A 62 -13.04 -0.43 -10.31
N ASN A 63 -13.44 -1.41 -9.52
CA ASN A 63 -14.42 -1.25 -8.46
C ASN A 63 -13.72 -1.32 -7.11
N VAL A 64 -13.99 -0.35 -6.25
CA VAL A 64 -13.47 -0.30 -4.88
C VAL A 64 -14.64 -0.09 -3.93
N LEU A 65 -14.78 -0.98 -2.95
CA LEU A 65 -15.89 -0.98 -1.99
C LEU A 65 -17.26 -0.88 -2.69
N GLY A 66 -17.43 -1.61 -3.82
CA GLY A 66 -18.66 -1.64 -4.62
C GLY A 66 -18.89 -0.43 -5.52
N GLN A 67 -17.93 0.52 -5.60
CA GLN A 67 -18.05 1.73 -6.41
C GLN A 67 -17.09 1.68 -7.61
N SER A 68 -17.59 2.02 -8.82
CA SER A 68 -16.76 2.12 -10.03
C SER A 68 -15.94 3.40 -10.01
N VAL A 69 -14.64 3.29 -9.76
CA VAL A 69 -13.70 4.43 -9.61
C VAL A 69 -13.70 5.33 -10.85
N THR A 70 -13.86 4.75 -12.05
CA THR A 70 -13.83 5.49 -13.31
C THR A 70 -15.08 6.35 -13.57
N ASP A 71 -16.17 6.05 -12.86
CA ASP A 71 -17.50 6.67 -13.07
C ASP A 71 -17.86 7.66 -11.95
N LEU A 72 -17.07 7.69 -10.86
CA LEU A 72 -17.28 8.63 -9.76
C LEU A 72 -17.00 10.08 -10.17
N ASP A 73 -17.81 11.00 -9.69
CA ASP A 73 -17.48 12.41 -9.71
C ASP A 73 -16.39 12.74 -8.67
N SER A 74 -15.89 13.99 -8.69
CA SER A 74 -14.81 14.41 -7.80
C SER A 74 -15.17 14.30 -6.32
N ARG A 75 -16.43 14.56 -5.96
CA ARG A 75 -16.90 14.54 -4.57
C ARG A 75 -16.98 13.11 -4.04
N ASP A 76 -17.57 12.21 -4.83
CA ASP A 76 -17.74 10.82 -4.46
C ASP A 76 -16.37 10.11 -4.45
N LEU A 77 -15.46 10.47 -5.37
CA LEU A 77 -14.10 9.99 -5.38
C LEU A 77 -13.30 10.43 -4.13
N ASP A 78 -13.48 11.68 -3.68
CA ASP A 78 -12.85 12.16 -2.44
C ASP A 78 -13.42 11.43 -1.21
N ALA A 79 -14.74 11.16 -1.17
CA ALA A 79 -15.34 10.34 -0.12
C ALA A 79 -14.83 8.90 -0.12
N LEU A 80 -14.62 8.29 -1.28
CA LEU A 80 -14.01 6.97 -1.41
C LEU A 80 -12.55 6.97 -0.92
N ARG A 81 -11.77 7.99 -1.27
CA ARG A 81 -10.36 8.13 -0.86
C ARG A 81 -10.18 8.19 0.66
N LEU A 82 -11.15 8.70 1.42
CA LEU A 82 -11.10 8.69 2.88
C LEU A 82 -11.15 7.28 3.47
N LYS A 83 -11.68 6.31 2.72
CA LYS A 83 -11.72 4.90 3.11
C LYS A 83 -10.47 4.11 2.67
N ILE A 84 -9.58 4.77 1.93
CA ILE A 84 -8.36 4.17 1.38
C ILE A 84 -7.16 4.91 1.94
N GLY A 85 -6.37 4.24 2.76
CA GLY A 85 -5.09 4.74 3.23
C GLY A 85 -4.00 4.50 2.19
N PHE A 86 -3.19 5.50 1.87
CA PHE A 86 -2.06 5.36 0.96
C PHE A 86 -0.74 5.74 1.62
N SER A 87 0.09 4.73 1.87
CA SER A 87 1.45 4.88 2.38
C SER A 87 2.44 4.96 1.22
N PHE A 88 2.97 6.16 0.98
CA PHE A 88 3.94 6.44 -0.09
C PHE A 88 5.33 5.90 0.23
N GLN A 89 6.10 5.57 -0.81
CA GLN A 89 7.49 5.11 -0.69
C GLN A 89 8.36 6.04 0.17
N ASN A 90 8.21 7.36 0.09
CA ASN A 90 8.98 8.35 0.85
C ASN A 90 8.22 8.88 2.09
N SER A 91 7.22 8.14 2.61
CA SER A 91 6.36 8.50 3.75
C SER A 91 5.56 9.81 3.57
N ALA A 92 5.93 10.68 2.65
CA ALA A 92 5.32 11.96 2.27
C ALA A 92 4.98 12.87 3.47
N LEU A 93 5.80 12.86 4.54
CA LEU A 93 5.62 13.74 5.70
C LEU A 93 5.92 15.20 5.33
N TYR A 94 5.22 16.11 5.97
CA TYR A 94 5.52 17.54 5.87
C TYR A 94 6.73 17.87 6.75
N ASP A 95 7.86 18.21 6.15
CA ASP A 95 9.14 18.44 6.83
C ASP A 95 9.12 19.62 7.83
N SER A 96 8.24 20.60 7.58
CA SER A 96 8.07 21.79 8.44
C SER A 96 7.11 21.57 9.62
N MET A 97 6.48 20.41 9.71
CA MET A 97 5.52 20.05 10.74
C MET A 97 6.11 19.00 11.68
N THR A 98 5.77 19.09 12.98
CA THR A 98 6.04 18.01 13.94
C THR A 98 5.26 16.76 13.58
N VAL A 99 5.59 15.63 14.20
CA VAL A 99 4.83 14.38 14.09
C VAL A 99 3.38 14.61 14.48
N ARG A 100 3.11 15.30 15.59
CA ARG A 100 1.75 15.69 16.01
C ARG A 100 1.01 16.41 14.89
N GLU A 101 1.59 17.45 14.33
CA GLU A 101 0.97 18.25 13.27
C GLU A 101 0.75 17.46 11.98
N ASN A 102 1.67 16.57 11.63
CA ASN A 102 1.51 15.64 10.49
C ASN A 102 0.30 14.71 10.65
N LEU A 103 0.01 14.24 11.87
CA LEU A 103 -1.13 13.39 12.16
C LEU A 103 -2.42 14.20 12.34
N GLU A 104 -2.36 15.39 12.92
CA GLU A 104 -3.50 16.29 13.13
C GLU A 104 -4.07 16.81 11.81
N PHE A 105 -3.20 17.11 10.83
CA PHE A 105 -3.57 17.72 9.57
C PHE A 105 -4.70 16.98 8.82
N PRO A 106 -4.63 15.66 8.56
CA PRO A 106 -5.71 14.93 7.92
C PRO A 106 -7.01 14.91 8.74
N LEU A 107 -6.95 14.86 10.08
CA LEU A 107 -8.13 14.90 10.95
C LEU A 107 -8.88 16.22 10.81
N VAL A 108 -8.20 17.34 11.03
CA VAL A 108 -8.80 18.67 11.00
C VAL A 108 -9.37 19.01 9.62
N ARG A 109 -8.72 18.53 8.55
CA ARG A 109 -9.19 18.77 7.18
C ARG A 109 -10.48 18.00 6.85
N ASN A 110 -10.63 16.77 7.36
CA ASN A 110 -11.70 15.88 6.95
C ASN A 110 -12.81 15.74 8.00
N GLU A 111 -12.55 15.98 9.27
CA GLU A 111 -13.50 15.82 10.37
C GLU A 111 -13.65 17.13 11.17
N ARG A 112 -14.53 18.03 10.71
CA ARG A 112 -14.66 19.39 11.23
C ARG A 112 -15.20 19.50 12.66
N ASN A 113 -15.81 18.46 13.22
CA ASN A 113 -16.51 18.48 14.50
C ASN A 113 -15.77 17.79 15.64
N LEU A 114 -14.49 17.40 15.45
CA LEU A 114 -13.71 16.78 16.49
C LEU A 114 -13.31 17.80 17.59
N SER A 115 -13.49 17.40 18.85
CA SER A 115 -12.93 18.15 19.96
C SER A 115 -11.40 18.04 20.00
N ARG A 116 -10.73 18.99 20.64
CA ARG A 116 -9.27 18.92 20.84
C ARG A 116 -8.85 17.66 21.62
N ALA A 117 -9.68 17.21 22.55
CA ALA A 117 -9.44 15.98 23.30
C ALA A 117 -9.50 14.74 22.39
N ASP A 118 -10.49 14.66 21.49
CA ASP A 118 -10.61 13.55 20.55
C ASP A 118 -9.46 13.51 19.55
N ILE A 119 -9.03 14.68 19.05
CA ILE A 119 -7.87 14.80 18.17
C ILE A 119 -6.61 14.27 18.88
N ASN A 120 -6.33 14.73 20.11
CA ASN A 120 -5.17 14.27 20.87
C ASN A 120 -5.21 12.76 21.10
N LYS A 121 -6.37 12.21 21.50
CA LYS A 121 -6.55 10.79 21.73
C LYS A 121 -6.25 9.99 20.48
N ARG A 122 -6.79 10.36 19.32
CA ARG A 122 -6.53 9.65 18.06
C ARG A 122 -5.07 9.72 17.63
N ILE A 123 -4.39 10.86 17.86
CA ILE A 123 -2.97 11.00 17.57
C ILE A 123 -2.16 10.05 18.46
N GLU A 124 -2.45 9.99 19.76
CA GLU A 124 -1.78 9.11 20.70
C GLU A 124 -2.00 7.64 20.36
N GLU A 125 -3.24 7.23 20.03
CA GLU A 125 -3.58 5.90 19.58
C GLU A 125 -2.83 5.51 18.29
N ALA A 126 -2.82 6.38 17.28
CA ALA A 126 -2.10 6.13 16.04
C ALA A 126 -0.57 6.03 16.21
N LEU A 127 0.00 6.77 17.16
CA LEU A 127 1.43 6.70 17.49
C LEU A 127 1.76 5.46 18.34
N ASP A 128 0.84 5.03 19.19
CA ASP A 128 0.97 3.77 19.94
C ASP A 128 0.94 2.57 18.99
N ASP A 129 0.05 2.56 18.00
CA ASP A 129 -0.05 1.53 16.96
C ASP A 129 1.27 1.29 16.22
N VAL A 130 2.11 2.31 16.09
CA VAL A 130 3.43 2.21 15.43
C VAL A 130 4.61 2.25 16.40
N GLY A 131 4.35 2.27 17.73
CA GLY A 131 5.37 2.26 18.78
C GLY A 131 6.22 3.53 18.84
N LEU A 132 5.68 4.72 18.51
CA LEU A 132 6.43 5.98 18.42
C LEU A 132 5.77 7.15 19.14
N LEU A 133 5.07 6.89 20.24
CA LEU A 133 4.45 7.96 21.06
C LEU A 133 5.47 9.01 21.54
N GLN A 134 6.69 8.58 21.88
CA GLN A 134 7.78 9.44 22.32
C GLN A 134 8.30 10.41 21.25
N ALA A 135 7.96 10.19 19.97
CA ALA A 135 8.39 11.04 18.85
C ALA A 135 7.42 12.18 18.52
N ILE A 136 6.33 12.31 19.28
CA ILE A 136 5.18 13.18 18.97
C ILE A 136 5.55 14.65 18.68
N ASP A 137 6.55 15.20 19.36
CA ASP A 137 6.99 16.58 19.21
C ASP A 137 8.21 16.75 18.29
N GLN A 138 8.72 15.64 17.70
CA GLN A 138 9.85 15.66 16.76
C GLN A 138 9.38 16.10 15.37
N VAL A 139 10.32 16.65 14.58
CA VAL A 139 10.13 16.91 13.14
C VAL A 139 10.72 15.77 12.31
N PRO A 140 10.29 15.55 11.05
CA PRO A 140 10.77 14.44 10.22
C PRO A 140 12.29 14.35 10.07
N SER A 141 13.02 15.47 10.11
CA SER A 141 14.49 15.51 10.04
C SER A 141 15.19 14.89 11.25
N GLN A 142 14.49 14.75 12.38
CA GLN A 142 15.00 14.14 13.62
C GLN A 142 14.73 12.63 13.70
N LEU A 143 13.99 12.07 12.73
CA LEU A 143 13.59 10.66 12.69
C LEU A 143 14.53 9.83 11.81
N SER A 144 14.76 8.58 12.21
CA SER A 144 15.39 7.58 11.33
C SER A 144 14.53 7.25 10.11
N GLY A 145 15.08 6.55 9.11
CA GLY A 145 14.32 6.10 7.94
C GLY A 145 13.12 5.22 8.32
N GLY A 146 13.34 4.25 9.20
CA GLY A 146 12.27 3.38 9.71
C GLY A 146 11.22 4.12 10.52
N GLN A 147 11.63 5.06 11.37
CA GLN A 147 10.69 5.90 12.12
C GLN A 147 9.83 6.76 11.18
N ARG A 148 10.40 7.38 10.14
CA ARG A 148 9.61 8.11 9.14
C ARG A 148 8.58 7.21 8.44
N LYS A 149 8.95 5.97 8.10
CA LYS A 149 8.01 5.00 7.52
C LYS A 149 6.86 4.68 8.47
N ARG A 150 7.15 4.40 9.74
CA ARG A 150 6.15 4.13 10.79
C ARG A 150 5.20 5.32 10.98
N ILE A 151 5.72 6.56 11.07
CA ILE A 151 4.87 7.77 11.16
C ILE A 151 4.02 7.96 9.89
N GLY A 152 4.55 7.66 8.71
CA GLY A 152 3.79 7.66 7.45
C GLY A 152 2.61 6.70 7.49
N ILE A 153 2.80 5.49 8.06
CA ILE A 153 1.73 4.51 8.29
C ILE A 153 0.71 5.06 9.31
N ALA A 154 1.16 5.56 10.46
CA ALA A 154 0.28 6.15 11.48
C ALA A 154 -0.59 7.29 10.93
N ARG A 155 0.01 8.19 10.12
CA ARG A 155 -0.72 9.29 9.47
C ARG A 155 -1.79 8.80 8.50
N THR A 156 -1.56 7.65 7.90
CA THR A 156 -2.52 7.03 6.98
C THR A 156 -3.66 6.36 7.76
N LEU A 157 -3.33 5.71 8.88
CA LEU A 157 -4.29 5.00 9.74
C LEU A 157 -5.24 5.94 10.50
N ILE A 158 -4.84 7.18 10.76
CA ILE A 158 -5.58 8.09 11.64
C ILE A 158 -7.01 8.40 11.17
N LEU A 159 -7.30 8.18 9.88
CA LEU A 159 -8.64 8.30 9.30
C LEU A 159 -9.44 6.99 9.31
N ASN A 160 -8.93 5.93 9.94
CA ASN A 160 -9.54 4.60 10.03
C ASN A 160 -9.94 4.04 8.65
N PRO A 161 -9.01 3.88 7.70
CA PRO A 161 -9.31 3.38 6.37
C PRO A 161 -9.74 1.90 6.40
N GLU A 162 -10.61 1.50 5.47
CA GLU A 162 -10.98 0.09 5.25
C GLU A 162 -9.92 -0.66 4.41
N ILE A 163 -9.19 0.08 3.56
CA ILE A 163 -8.16 -0.46 2.66
C ILE A 163 -6.86 0.30 2.87
N MET A 164 -5.74 -0.43 2.95
CA MET A 164 -4.39 0.13 2.99
C MET A 164 -3.62 -0.20 1.72
N LEU A 165 -3.02 0.81 1.11
CA LEU A 165 -2.14 0.66 -0.05
C LEU A 165 -0.74 1.06 0.36
N TYR A 166 0.22 0.13 0.26
CA TYR A 166 1.63 0.36 0.58
C TYR A 166 2.46 0.35 -0.70
N ASP A 167 3.17 1.44 -0.99
CA ASP A 167 4.07 1.54 -2.14
C ASP A 167 5.52 1.42 -1.65
N GLU A 168 6.15 0.26 -1.88
CA GLU A 168 7.53 -0.06 -1.51
C GLU A 168 7.83 0.26 -0.03
N PRO A 169 7.12 -0.36 0.94
CA PRO A 169 7.18 0.04 2.35
C PRO A 169 8.57 -0.13 2.97
N THR A 170 9.36 -1.11 2.50
CA THR A 170 10.71 -1.42 3.02
C THR A 170 11.84 -0.80 2.22
N ALA A 171 11.54 -0.09 1.12
CA ALA A 171 12.57 0.47 0.26
C ALA A 171 13.49 1.44 1.00
N GLY A 172 14.82 1.22 0.84
CA GLY A 172 15.86 2.06 1.44
C GLY A 172 16.11 1.83 2.93
N LEU A 173 15.56 0.76 3.51
CA LEU A 173 15.80 0.34 4.88
C LEU A 173 16.81 -0.81 4.94
N ASP A 174 17.48 -0.94 6.08
CA ASP A 174 18.28 -2.11 6.40
C ASP A 174 17.40 -3.36 6.64
N PRO A 175 17.96 -4.58 6.57
CA PRO A 175 17.16 -5.81 6.71
C PRO A 175 16.39 -5.93 8.02
N ILE A 176 16.95 -5.47 9.14
CA ILE A 176 16.29 -5.56 10.45
C ILE A 176 15.08 -4.63 10.50
N THR A 177 15.28 -3.38 10.12
CA THR A 177 14.19 -2.39 10.04
C THR A 177 13.12 -2.80 9.04
N SER A 178 13.50 -3.45 7.92
CA SER A 178 12.54 -3.98 6.93
C SER A 178 11.63 -5.04 7.53
N ILE A 179 12.17 -5.97 8.33
CA ILE A 179 11.37 -6.99 9.05
C ILE A 179 10.40 -6.31 10.04
N GLU A 180 10.84 -5.28 10.75
CA GLU A 180 9.98 -4.53 11.67
C GLU A 180 8.81 -3.86 10.94
N ILE A 181 9.04 -3.28 9.75
CA ILE A 181 7.94 -2.69 8.94
C ILE A 181 6.99 -3.78 8.41
N ASN A 182 7.51 -4.94 7.99
CA ASN A 182 6.67 -6.05 7.56
C ASN A 182 5.78 -6.56 8.69
N ASN A 183 6.31 -6.71 9.90
CA ASN A 183 5.53 -7.08 11.08
C ASN A 183 4.47 -6.03 11.40
N LEU A 184 4.82 -4.74 11.34
CA LEU A 184 3.88 -3.65 11.56
C LEU A 184 2.71 -3.68 10.54
N ILE A 185 2.95 -3.99 9.28
CA ILE A 185 1.89 -4.14 8.26
C ILE A 185 0.90 -5.23 8.68
N ASN A 186 1.39 -6.38 9.18
CA ASN A 186 0.54 -7.46 9.66
C ASN A 186 -0.24 -7.07 10.93
N GLU A 187 0.42 -6.44 11.90
CA GLU A 187 -0.22 -5.94 13.14
C GLU A 187 -1.33 -4.93 12.84
N VAL A 188 -1.08 -4.01 11.91
CA VAL A 188 -2.09 -3.04 11.44
C VAL A 188 -3.31 -3.76 10.85
N ARG A 189 -3.09 -4.74 9.96
CA ARG A 189 -4.20 -5.52 9.39
C ARG A 189 -5.04 -6.18 10.47
N GLU A 190 -4.39 -6.86 11.43
CA GLU A 190 -5.08 -7.59 12.49
C GLU A 190 -5.83 -6.65 13.44
N ARG A 191 -5.20 -5.54 13.86
CA ARG A 191 -5.78 -4.60 14.82
C ARG A 191 -6.90 -3.75 14.23
N HIS A 192 -6.73 -3.29 12.98
CA HIS A 192 -7.68 -2.39 12.32
C HIS A 192 -8.61 -3.11 11.33
N HIS A 193 -8.46 -4.44 11.16
CA HIS A 193 -9.25 -5.26 10.23
C HIS A 193 -9.22 -4.70 8.79
N THR A 194 -8.08 -4.15 8.38
CA THR A 194 -7.90 -3.59 7.03
C THR A 194 -7.65 -4.68 6.00
N SER A 195 -7.99 -4.39 4.75
CA SER A 195 -7.53 -5.17 3.59
C SER A 195 -6.41 -4.39 2.91
N SER A 196 -5.34 -5.06 2.41
CA SER A 196 -4.19 -4.31 1.94
C SER A 196 -3.67 -4.76 0.59
N ILE A 197 -3.18 -3.81 -0.24
CA ILE A 197 -2.28 -4.10 -1.34
C ILE A 197 -0.89 -3.59 -0.97
N VAL A 198 0.09 -4.48 -0.98
CA VAL A 198 1.50 -4.16 -0.74
C VAL A 198 2.26 -4.28 -2.05
N ILE A 199 2.73 -3.17 -2.59
CA ILE A 199 3.60 -3.17 -3.77
C ILE A 199 5.04 -3.27 -3.32
N THR A 200 5.77 -4.25 -3.85
CA THR A 200 7.19 -4.41 -3.56
C THR A 200 7.94 -5.16 -4.67
N HIS A 201 9.26 -5.09 -4.64
CA HIS A 201 10.17 -5.97 -5.38
C HIS A 201 10.96 -6.88 -4.43
N ASP A 202 10.73 -6.76 -3.11
CA ASP A 202 11.40 -7.52 -2.06
C ASP A 202 10.65 -8.81 -1.76
N LEU A 203 11.32 -9.96 -1.99
CA LEU A 203 10.76 -11.29 -1.72
C LEU A 203 10.50 -11.55 -0.24
N THR A 204 11.34 -11.00 0.65
CA THR A 204 11.16 -11.13 2.10
C THR A 204 9.89 -10.42 2.53
N CYS A 205 9.66 -9.19 2.04
CA CYS A 205 8.42 -8.47 2.27
C CYS A 205 7.22 -9.28 1.74
N ALA A 206 7.30 -9.77 0.49
CA ALA A 206 6.21 -10.54 -0.11
C ALA A 206 5.86 -11.81 0.70
N LYS A 207 6.88 -12.56 1.13
CA LYS A 207 6.70 -13.79 1.90
C LYS A 207 6.17 -13.54 3.32
N THR A 208 6.57 -12.43 3.94
CA THR A 208 6.24 -12.13 5.34
C THR A 208 4.85 -11.51 5.47
N THR A 209 4.44 -10.66 4.49
CA THR A 209 3.21 -9.88 4.61
C THR A 209 2.05 -10.44 3.80
N GLY A 210 2.31 -11.18 2.70
CA GLY A 210 1.28 -11.59 1.75
C GLY A 210 0.54 -12.86 2.13
N ASP A 211 -0.78 -12.79 2.21
CA ASP A 211 -1.63 -13.99 2.19
C ASP A 211 -1.66 -14.56 0.74
N ARG A 212 -1.69 -13.67 -0.25
CA ARG A 212 -1.51 -13.98 -1.66
C ARG A 212 -0.50 -13.03 -2.30
N VAL A 213 0.17 -13.53 -3.33
CA VAL A 213 1.12 -12.80 -4.16
C VAL A 213 0.62 -12.79 -5.60
N ALA A 214 0.60 -11.62 -6.22
CA ALA A 214 0.33 -11.42 -7.63
C ALA A 214 1.61 -10.95 -8.33
N MET A 215 2.19 -11.80 -9.18
CA MET A 215 3.44 -11.51 -9.88
C MET A 215 3.17 -10.73 -11.17
N LEU A 216 3.57 -9.45 -11.17
CA LEU A 216 3.41 -8.54 -12.32
C LEU A 216 4.67 -8.56 -13.18
N LEU A 217 4.58 -9.14 -14.38
CA LEU A 217 5.61 -9.19 -15.41
C LEU A 217 5.05 -8.63 -16.72
N ASP A 218 5.83 -7.81 -17.42
CA ASP A 218 5.49 -7.27 -18.75
C ASP A 218 4.08 -6.66 -18.84
N GLY A 219 3.60 -6.07 -17.73
CA GLY A 219 2.29 -5.43 -17.63
C GLY A 219 1.10 -6.39 -17.47
N ARG A 220 1.33 -7.66 -17.10
CA ARG A 220 0.31 -8.66 -16.82
C ARG A 220 0.58 -9.39 -15.52
N PHE A 221 -0.45 -9.89 -14.87
CA PHE A 221 -0.28 -10.87 -13.80
C PHE A 221 -0.07 -12.26 -14.39
N GLU A 222 1.15 -12.74 -14.28
CA GLU A 222 1.53 -14.07 -14.78
C GLU A 222 1.05 -15.18 -13.83
N ARG A 223 1.10 -14.90 -12.52
CA ARG A 223 0.65 -15.83 -11.50
C ARG A 223 0.04 -15.08 -10.31
N VAL A 224 -0.98 -15.68 -9.71
CA VAL A 224 -1.62 -15.21 -8.47
C VAL A 224 -1.91 -16.42 -7.59
N GLY A 225 -1.39 -16.44 -6.36
CA GLY A 225 -1.56 -17.54 -5.42
C GLY A 225 -0.81 -17.27 -4.12
N THR A 226 -0.57 -18.30 -3.31
CA THR A 226 0.35 -18.19 -2.18
C THR A 226 1.76 -17.88 -2.67
N PHE A 227 2.66 -17.47 -1.77
CA PHE A 227 4.07 -17.24 -2.15
C PHE A 227 4.68 -18.49 -2.80
N GLU A 228 4.41 -19.66 -2.22
CA GLU A 228 4.87 -20.95 -2.71
C GLU A 228 4.29 -21.27 -4.10
N ASP A 229 2.96 -21.09 -4.31
CA ASP A 229 2.32 -21.34 -5.61
C ASP A 229 2.89 -20.47 -6.74
N VAL A 230 3.28 -19.23 -6.43
CA VAL A 230 3.85 -18.31 -7.43
C VAL A 230 5.25 -18.76 -7.84
N PHE A 231 6.08 -19.21 -6.89
CA PHE A 231 7.49 -19.56 -7.14
C PHE A 231 7.70 -21.06 -7.45
N ASP A 232 6.72 -21.94 -7.18
CA ASP A 232 6.68 -23.31 -7.71
C ASP A 232 6.19 -23.27 -9.17
N SER A 233 6.99 -22.68 -10.03
CA SER A 233 6.67 -22.36 -11.42
C SER A 233 7.81 -22.71 -12.34
N ASP A 234 7.49 -23.34 -13.49
CA ASP A 234 8.44 -23.59 -14.58
C ASP A 234 8.66 -22.35 -15.48
N ASP A 235 7.99 -21.21 -15.22
CA ASP A 235 8.21 -19.97 -15.99
C ASP A 235 9.60 -19.40 -15.67
N GLU A 236 10.48 -19.42 -16.70
CA GLU A 236 11.87 -18.95 -16.59
C GLU A 236 11.96 -17.49 -16.09
N ARG A 237 10.97 -16.64 -16.39
CA ARG A 237 10.96 -15.22 -15.96
C ARG A 237 10.68 -15.11 -14.46
N VAL A 238 9.78 -15.95 -13.93
CA VAL A 238 9.46 -16.04 -12.50
C VAL A 238 10.67 -16.59 -11.75
N GLN A 239 11.28 -17.68 -12.25
CA GLN A 239 12.50 -18.24 -11.67
C GLN A 239 13.68 -17.27 -11.74
N ALA A 240 13.86 -16.56 -12.85
CA ALA A 240 14.91 -15.54 -12.96
C ALA A 240 14.69 -14.38 -11.96
N PHE A 241 13.43 -13.99 -11.66
CA PHE A 241 13.15 -13.00 -10.63
C PHE A 241 13.51 -13.52 -9.24
N TYR A 242 13.15 -14.76 -8.94
CA TYR A 242 13.49 -15.43 -7.68
C TYR A 242 15.01 -15.51 -7.46
N ASN A 243 15.71 -16.10 -8.43
CA ASN A 243 17.16 -16.31 -8.36
C ASN A 243 17.95 -14.99 -8.31
N TYR A 244 17.48 -13.93 -8.98
CA TYR A 244 18.11 -12.61 -8.90
C TYR A 244 18.09 -12.01 -7.48
N ASN A 245 17.05 -12.29 -6.72
CA ASN A 245 16.87 -11.77 -5.36
C ASN A 245 17.54 -12.69 -4.30
N PHE A 246 17.62 -13.99 -4.57
CA PHE A 246 18.45 -14.92 -3.85
C PHE A 246 19.72 -15.11 -4.69
N ILE A 247 20.69 -14.22 -4.52
CA ILE A 247 22.02 -14.46 -5.08
C ILE A 247 22.45 -15.82 -4.52
N ASP A 248 22.55 -16.83 -5.38
CA ASP A 248 23.22 -18.07 -5.04
C ASP A 248 24.61 -17.68 -4.54
N GLN A 249 24.81 -17.74 -3.22
CA GLN A 249 26.13 -17.65 -2.67
C GLN A 249 26.83 -18.95 -3.07
N PRO A 250 27.97 -18.85 -3.76
CA PRO A 250 28.74 -20.03 -4.13
C PRO A 250 29.21 -20.81 -2.92
#